data_694bb8c986642ea08f8673b7c8932620
#
_entry.id   694bb8c986642ea08f8673b7c8932620
#
_cell.length_a   1.000
_cell.length_b   1.000
_cell.length_c   1.000
_cell.angle_alpha   90.00
_cell.angle_beta   90.00
_cell.angle_gamma   90.00
#
_symmetry.space_group_name_H-M   'P 1'
#
loop_
_entity.id
_entity.type
_entity.pdbx_description
1 polymer ?
#
loop_
_entity_poly.entity_id
_entity_poly.type
_entity_poly.pdbx_seq_one_letter_code
_entity_poly.pdbx_strand_id
1 'polypeptide(L)'
;MQTVRVFDTWVKASGRTLHFDVITSNEATALRLANEYVASQGHAAVSVTAQECRYCHAEPLVMFSEHQQRQFHESGGFIVPLTA
;
A
#
# COMPACT_ATOMS: atom_id res chain seq x y z
N MET A 1 -2.94 22.02 0.57
CA MET A 1 -3.36 20.73 -0.03
C MET A 1 -2.44 19.63 0.47
N GLN A 2 -3.01 18.56 0.99
CA GLN A 2 -2.19 17.45 1.48
C GLN A 2 -1.79 16.53 0.33
N THR A 3 -0.51 16.16 0.31
CA THR A 3 0.06 15.27 -0.70
C THR A 3 0.39 13.93 -0.05
N VAL A 4 0.09 12.85 -0.76
CA VAL A 4 0.43 11.50 -0.33
C VAL A 4 1.40 10.88 -1.32
N ARG A 5 2.06 9.81 -0.90
CA ARG A 5 3.02 9.07 -1.72
C ARG A 5 2.41 7.75 -2.14
N VAL A 6 2.68 7.37 -3.38
CA VAL A 6 2.23 6.11 -3.95
C VAL A 6 3.42 5.15 -3.96
N PHE A 7 3.27 4.00 -3.32
CA PHE A 7 4.29 2.96 -3.28
C PHE A 7 3.79 1.76 -4.10
N ASP A 8 4.42 1.56 -5.26
CA ASP A 8 4.09 0.43 -6.14
C ASP A 8 4.69 -0.84 -5.52
N THR A 9 3.84 -1.84 -5.29
CA THR A 9 4.23 -3.02 -4.51
C THR A 9 3.94 -4.30 -5.29
N TRP A 10 4.99 -5.14 -5.41
CA TRP A 10 4.95 -6.43 -6.08
C TRP A 10 5.48 -7.49 -5.13
N VAL A 11 4.63 -8.44 -4.75
CA VAL A 11 4.98 -9.47 -3.78
C VAL A 11 4.68 -10.85 -4.34
N LYS A 12 5.66 -11.74 -4.32
CA LYS A 12 5.45 -13.14 -4.70
C LYS A 12 5.04 -13.94 -3.47
N ALA A 13 3.90 -14.61 -3.56
CA ALA A 13 3.36 -15.38 -2.45
C ALA A 13 2.61 -16.60 -2.99
N SER A 14 3.01 -17.79 -2.56
CA SER A 14 2.34 -19.07 -2.90
C SER A 14 2.12 -19.24 -4.41
N GLY A 15 3.16 -18.96 -5.22
CA GLY A 15 3.10 -19.11 -6.67
C GLY A 15 2.30 -18.03 -7.39
N ARG A 16 1.85 -17.00 -6.67
CA ARG A 16 1.13 -15.86 -7.22
C ARG A 16 1.93 -14.59 -7.04
N THR A 17 1.65 -13.59 -7.87
CA THR A 17 2.18 -12.25 -7.67
C THR A 17 1.04 -11.34 -7.26
N LEU A 18 1.19 -10.69 -6.11
CA LEU A 18 0.27 -9.67 -5.66
C LEU A 18 0.82 -8.33 -6.10
N HIS A 19 0.01 -7.55 -6.81
CA HIS A 19 0.38 -6.21 -7.25
C HIS A 19 -0.63 -5.21 -6.71
N PHE A 20 -0.16 -4.25 -5.93
CA PHE A 20 -1.03 -3.25 -5.31
C PHE A 20 -0.23 -1.98 -5.03
N ASP A 21 -0.94 -0.87 -4.93
CA ASP A 21 -0.35 0.39 -4.49
C ASP A 21 -0.65 0.60 -3.03
N VAL A 22 0.35 1.09 -2.28
CA VAL A 22 0.16 1.57 -0.91
C VAL A 22 0.20 3.09 -0.95
N ILE A 23 -0.86 3.72 -0.49
CA ILE A 23 -0.98 5.18 -0.49
C ILE A 23 -0.81 5.65 0.95
N THR A 24 0.27 6.39 1.22
CA THR A 24 0.60 6.83 2.57
C THR A 24 1.58 7.99 2.52
N SER A 25 2.10 8.42 3.66
CA SER A 25 3.00 9.57 3.75
C SER A 25 4.48 9.21 3.85
N ASN A 26 4.82 7.96 4.23
CA ASN A 26 6.22 7.57 4.39
C ASN A 26 6.42 6.07 4.20
N GLU A 27 7.69 5.69 4.00
CA GLU A 27 8.04 4.30 3.70
C GLU A 27 7.75 3.35 4.86
N ALA A 28 8.02 3.76 6.09
CA ALA A 28 7.78 2.89 7.24
C ALA A 28 6.31 2.49 7.34
N THR A 29 5.40 3.44 7.16
CA THR A 29 3.98 3.17 7.15
C THR A 29 3.60 2.32 5.93
N ALA A 30 4.22 2.58 4.77
CA ALA A 30 3.96 1.79 3.57
C ALA A 30 4.30 0.32 3.79
N LEU A 31 5.44 0.03 4.42
CA LEU A 31 5.83 -1.34 4.70
C LEU A 31 4.88 -2.01 5.69
N ARG A 32 4.45 -1.28 6.72
CA ARG A 32 3.50 -1.82 7.70
C ARG A 32 2.17 -2.18 7.01
N LEU A 33 1.64 -1.27 6.23
CA LEU A 33 0.36 -1.49 5.53
C LEU A 33 0.47 -2.61 4.51
N ALA A 34 1.59 -2.68 3.78
CA ALA A 34 1.82 -3.73 2.79
C ALA A 34 1.86 -5.10 3.47
N ASN A 35 2.55 -5.22 4.60
CA ASN A 35 2.62 -6.48 5.34
C ASN A 35 1.25 -6.88 5.90
N GLU A 36 0.48 -5.92 6.41
CA GLU A 36 -0.87 -6.19 6.88
C GLU A 36 -1.78 -6.68 5.76
N TYR A 37 -1.67 -6.05 4.59
CA TYR A 37 -2.48 -6.44 3.44
C TYR A 37 -2.15 -7.87 2.97
N VAL A 38 -0.85 -8.17 2.82
CA VAL A 38 -0.41 -9.50 2.39
C VAL A 38 -0.87 -10.56 3.38
N ALA A 39 -0.78 -10.28 4.68
CA ALA A 39 -1.28 -11.19 5.70
C ALA A 39 -2.79 -11.39 5.59
N SER A 40 -3.55 -10.33 5.30
CA SER A 40 -5.01 -10.41 5.14
C SER A 40 -5.42 -11.24 3.93
N GLN A 41 -4.52 -11.39 2.95
CA GLN A 41 -4.75 -12.21 1.77
C GLN A 41 -4.35 -13.68 1.98
N GLY A 42 -4.03 -14.06 3.21
CA GLY A 42 -3.67 -15.44 3.56
C GLY A 42 -2.18 -15.75 3.47
N HIS A 43 -1.34 -14.74 3.40
CA HIS A 43 0.11 -14.92 3.23
C HIS A 43 0.92 -14.32 4.38
N ALA A 44 0.52 -14.62 5.62
CA ALA A 44 1.15 -14.02 6.81
C ALA A 44 2.65 -14.37 6.96
N ALA A 45 3.11 -15.45 6.34
CA ALA A 45 4.52 -15.84 6.40
C ALA A 45 5.41 -15.04 5.44
N VAL A 46 4.83 -14.26 4.53
CA VAL A 46 5.57 -13.48 3.55
C VAL A 46 5.85 -12.10 4.13
N SER A 47 7.12 -11.67 4.07
CA SER A 47 7.51 -10.33 4.51
C SER A 47 7.70 -9.41 3.31
N VAL A 48 7.14 -8.21 3.40
CA VAL A 48 7.33 -7.17 2.40
C VAL A 48 8.42 -6.23 2.88
N THR A 49 9.41 -5.98 2.02
CA THR A 49 10.53 -5.09 2.33
C THR A 49 10.52 -3.90 1.36
N ALA A 50 11.45 -2.97 1.56
CA ALA A 50 11.59 -1.82 0.66
C ALA A 50 11.91 -2.25 -0.77
N GLN A 51 12.43 -3.46 -0.97
CA GLN A 51 12.71 -3.98 -2.29
C GLN A 51 11.45 -4.25 -3.09
N GLU A 52 10.38 -4.74 -2.43
CA GLU A 52 9.10 -5.04 -3.06
C GLU A 52 8.16 -3.83 -3.07
N CYS A 53 8.32 -2.91 -2.11
CA CYS A 53 7.42 -1.78 -1.91
C CYS A 53 8.19 -0.49 -2.23
N ARG A 54 8.07 -0.01 -3.48
CA ARG A 54 8.90 1.10 -3.97
C ARG A 54 8.11 2.37 -4.16
N TYR A 55 8.67 3.48 -3.68
CA TYR A 55 8.12 4.80 -3.94
C TYR A 55 8.03 5.03 -5.45
N CYS A 56 6.86 5.43 -5.92
CA CYS A 56 6.61 5.69 -7.33
C CYS A 56 6.51 7.19 -7.60
N HIS A 57 5.53 7.84 -6.96
CA HIS A 57 5.30 9.27 -7.18
C HIS A 57 4.38 9.81 -6.08
N ALA A 58 4.19 11.14 -6.07
CA ALA A 58 3.28 11.80 -5.12
C ALA A 58 2.00 12.20 -5.83
N GLU A 59 0.89 12.19 -5.09
CA GLU A 59 -0.42 12.60 -5.57
C GLU A 59 -1.13 13.44 -4.53
N PRO A 60 -2.01 14.38 -4.96
CA PRO A 60 -2.86 15.10 -3.99
C PRO A 60 -3.88 14.15 -3.37
N LEU A 61 -4.05 14.22 -2.06
CA LEU A 61 -4.98 13.34 -1.35
C LEU A 61 -6.42 13.49 -1.87
N VAL A 62 -6.77 14.69 -2.32
CA VAL A 62 -8.14 14.97 -2.82
C VAL A 62 -8.49 14.20 -4.09
N MET A 63 -7.51 13.60 -4.79
CA MET A 63 -7.78 12.77 -5.97
C MET A 63 -8.43 11.44 -5.63
N PHE A 64 -8.37 11.03 -4.37
CA PHE A 64 -8.92 9.76 -3.93
C PHE A 64 -10.34 9.94 -3.38
N SER A 65 -11.10 8.85 -3.27
CA SER A 65 -12.47 8.89 -2.78
C SER A 65 -12.53 9.38 -1.35
N GLU A 66 -13.72 9.83 -0.91
CA GLU A 66 -13.90 10.22 0.49
C GLU A 66 -13.61 9.08 1.44
N HIS A 67 -13.98 7.85 1.08
CA HIS A 67 -13.70 6.66 1.88
C HIS A 67 -12.19 6.46 2.02
N GLN A 68 -11.44 6.59 0.93
CA GLN A 68 -9.99 6.43 0.93
C GLN A 68 -9.31 7.55 1.73
N GLN A 69 -9.78 8.78 1.58
CA GLN A 69 -9.26 9.90 2.37
C GLN A 69 -9.46 9.66 3.85
N ARG A 70 -10.63 9.11 4.24
CA ARG A 70 -10.92 8.78 5.62
C ARG A 70 -9.99 7.68 6.13
N GLN A 71 -9.74 6.64 5.32
CA GLN A 71 -8.79 5.59 5.69
C GLN A 71 -7.40 6.15 5.92
N PHE A 72 -6.97 7.09 5.09
CA PHE A 72 -5.68 7.75 5.28
C PHE A 72 -5.60 8.44 6.64
N HIS A 73 -6.63 9.17 7.02
CA HIS A 73 -6.65 9.88 8.31
C HIS A 73 -6.75 8.94 9.49
N GLU A 74 -7.44 7.82 9.36
CA GLU A 74 -7.66 6.88 10.46
C GLU A 74 -6.48 5.90 10.64
N SER A 75 -5.86 5.47 9.55
CA SER A 75 -4.87 4.40 9.58
C SER A 75 -3.51 4.80 9.02
N GLY A 76 -3.36 6.02 8.55
CA GLY A 76 -2.11 6.49 7.96
C GLY A 76 -1.97 6.18 6.48
N GLY A 77 -2.91 5.49 5.88
CA GLY A 77 -2.87 5.13 4.47
C GLY A 77 -3.90 4.09 4.09
N PHE A 78 -3.83 3.61 2.86
CA PHE A 78 -4.74 2.59 2.37
C PHE A 78 -4.13 1.85 1.19
N ILE A 79 -4.74 0.73 0.83
CA ILE A 79 -4.27 -0.14 -0.25
C ILE A 79 -5.19 0.01 -1.46
N VAL A 80 -4.60 0.07 -2.65
CA VAL A 80 -5.33 0.00 -3.93
C VAL A 80 -4.88 -1.28 -4.64
N PRO A 81 -5.68 -2.35 -4.58
CA PRO A 81 -5.31 -3.59 -5.27
C PRO A 81 -5.33 -3.40 -6.78
N LEU A 82 -4.32 -3.93 -7.47
CA LEU A 82 -4.18 -3.85 -8.92
C LEU A 82 -4.28 -5.20 -9.60
N THR A 83 -4.15 -6.30 -8.85
CA THR A 83 -4.39 -7.66 -9.36
C THR A 83 -5.62 -8.25 -8.67
N ALA A 84 -6.31 -9.08 -9.42
CA ALA A 84 -7.49 -9.75 -8.89
C ALA A 84 -7.11 -10.83 -7.87
#